data_e8dc5f38263b972c82c2acc3d9c0dd90
#
_entry.id   e8dc5f38263b972c82c2acc3d9c0dd90
#
_cell.length_a   1.000
_cell.length_b   1.000
_cell.length_c   1.000
_cell.angle_alpha   90.00
_cell.angle_beta   90.00
_cell.angle_gamma   90.00
#
_symmetry.space_group_name_H-M   'P 1'
#
loop_
_entity.id
_entity.type
_entity.pdbx_description
1 polymer ?
#
loop_
_entity_poly.entity_id
_entity_poly.type
_entity_poly.pdbx_seq_one_letter_code
_entity_poly.pdbx_strand_id
1 'polypeptide(L)'
;MKNDVLWVMVLGTLLLVGCGSKNDANEKNLSDATNAYLVKKGQLCLGLATKWPVDLQDSDRGPGIVRGSQMAALEKVGLVRSHETETEVTPLSGAAPVKVKVLRYELTDDGKKFYQEKEAAGLIGQKESRGDICFGQQALDSVTKTEGPIAVGDKKEMTLYYTYKIENLADWAKNPDIQRAFPGIVPTINGVGKATLNQNLTLTDQGWEAQ
;
A
#
# COMPACT_ATOMS: atom_id res chain seq x y z
N MET A 1 -13.99 -17.60 -77.90
CA MET A 1 -13.56 -16.67 -76.83
C MET A 1 -13.96 -17.33 -75.50
N LYS A 2 -12.99 -17.95 -74.84
CA LYS A 2 -13.18 -18.67 -73.58
C LYS A 2 -12.90 -17.71 -72.43
N ASN A 3 -13.85 -17.52 -71.54
CA ASN A 3 -13.66 -16.78 -70.26
C ASN A 3 -13.36 -17.81 -69.16
N ASP A 4 -12.12 -17.86 -68.69
CA ASP A 4 -11.69 -18.59 -67.53
C ASP A 4 -11.92 -17.73 -66.31
N VAL A 5 -12.90 -18.15 -65.45
CA VAL A 5 -13.16 -17.52 -64.15
C VAL A 5 -12.28 -18.22 -63.11
N LEU A 6 -11.28 -17.49 -62.65
CA LEU A 6 -10.38 -17.97 -61.60
C LEU A 6 -11.08 -17.83 -60.21
N TRP A 7 -11.41 -18.97 -59.59
CA TRP A 7 -11.92 -19.02 -58.21
C TRP A 7 -10.74 -18.93 -57.22
N VAL A 8 -10.64 -17.79 -56.57
CA VAL A 8 -9.69 -17.62 -55.45
C VAL A 8 -10.35 -18.12 -54.16
N MET A 9 -9.93 -19.30 -53.69
CA MET A 9 -10.28 -19.77 -52.34
C MET A 9 -9.48 -18.99 -51.29
N VAL A 10 -10.15 -18.12 -50.56
CA VAL A 10 -9.61 -17.49 -49.37
C VAL A 10 -9.74 -18.48 -48.20
N LEU A 11 -8.63 -19.13 -47.85
CA LEU A 11 -8.53 -19.92 -46.61
C LEU A 11 -8.52 -18.94 -45.42
N GLY A 12 -9.67 -18.78 -44.80
CA GLY A 12 -9.79 -18.08 -43.51
C GLY A 12 -9.16 -18.92 -42.38
N THR A 13 -7.98 -18.54 -41.97
CA THR A 13 -7.37 -19.06 -40.72
C THR A 13 -8.20 -18.58 -39.54
N LEU A 14 -9.05 -19.43 -38.97
CA LEU A 14 -9.65 -19.22 -37.65
C LEU A 14 -8.53 -19.27 -36.61
N LEU A 15 -8.14 -18.09 -36.12
CA LEU A 15 -7.36 -17.97 -34.85
C LEU A 15 -8.27 -18.41 -33.72
N LEU A 16 -8.12 -19.65 -33.25
CA LEU A 16 -8.67 -20.11 -31.99
C LEU A 16 -7.95 -19.36 -30.86
N VAL A 17 -8.51 -18.22 -30.46
CA VAL A 17 -8.15 -17.58 -29.20
C VAL A 17 -8.62 -18.55 -28.12
N GLY A 18 -7.71 -19.35 -27.58
CA GLY A 18 -7.97 -20.23 -26.44
C GLY A 18 -8.37 -19.37 -25.23
N CYS A 19 -9.68 -19.29 -24.95
CA CYS A 19 -10.19 -18.79 -23.68
C CYS A 19 -9.77 -19.79 -22.58
N GLY A 20 -8.65 -19.53 -21.93
CA GLY A 20 -8.31 -20.26 -20.71
C GLY A 20 -9.41 -20.03 -19.65
N SER A 21 -9.78 -21.09 -18.93
CA SER A 21 -10.74 -20.97 -17.83
C SER A 21 -10.18 -20.08 -16.73
N LYS A 22 -11.03 -19.27 -16.09
CA LYS A 22 -10.65 -18.49 -14.90
C LYS A 22 -10.14 -19.37 -13.73
N ASN A 23 -10.43 -20.66 -13.79
CA ASN A 23 -10.05 -21.66 -12.79
C ASN A 23 -8.68 -22.32 -13.10
N ASP A 24 -8.10 -22.04 -14.30
CA ASP A 24 -6.81 -22.62 -14.64
C ASP A 24 -5.71 -21.99 -13.76
N ALA A 25 -4.83 -22.84 -13.25
CA ALA A 25 -3.67 -22.44 -12.45
C ALA A 25 -2.53 -21.97 -13.37
N ASN A 26 -2.80 -20.95 -14.20
CA ASN A 26 -1.81 -20.36 -15.09
C ASN A 26 -1.31 -19.02 -14.54
N GLU A 27 -0.14 -18.61 -14.99
CA GLU A 27 0.52 -17.38 -14.52
C GLU A 27 -0.38 -16.15 -14.65
N LYS A 28 -1.15 -16.04 -15.74
CA LYS A 28 -2.04 -14.90 -15.97
C LYS A 28 -3.11 -14.80 -14.88
N ASN A 29 -3.84 -15.89 -14.60
CA ASN A 29 -4.93 -15.88 -13.62
C ASN A 29 -4.40 -15.60 -12.20
N LEU A 30 -3.23 -16.17 -11.85
CA LEU A 30 -2.60 -15.97 -10.54
C LEU A 30 -2.07 -14.54 -10.39
N SER A 31 -1.48 -13.98 -11.45
CA SER A 31 -1.02 -12.59 -11.46
C SER A 31 -2.18 -11.60 -11.37
N ASP A 32 -3.26 -11.85 -12.10
CA ASP A 32 -4.46 -11.00 -12.06
C ASP A 32 -5.07 -10.97 -10.64
N ALA A 33 -5.18 -12.14 -10.00
CA ALA A 33 -5.66 -12.25 -8.61
C ALA A 33 -4.74 -11.53 -7.61
N THR A 34 -3.42 -11.69 -7.76
CA THR A 34 -2.43 -11.00 -6.92
C THR A 34 -2.49 -9.49 -7.13
N ASN A 35 -2.57 -9.01 -8.38
CA ASN A 35 -2.71 -7.58 -8.65
C ASN A 35 -4.03 -7.01 -8.10
N ALA A 36 -5.14 -7.73 -8.23
CA ALA A 36 -6.42 -7.32 -7.64
C ALA A 36 -6.34 -7.18 -6.10
N TYR A 37 -5.58 -8.04 -5.44
CA TYR A 37 -5.29 -7.92 -4.02
C TYR A 37 -4.40 -6.71 -3.72
N LEU A 38 -3.30 -6.54 -4.46
CA LEU A 38 -2.36 -5.45 -4.26
C LEU A 38 -3.01 -4.08 -4.50
N VAL A 39 -3.95 -3.94 -5.44
CA VAL A 39 -4.74 -2.71 -5.62
C VAL A 39 -5.46 -2.32 -4.32
N LYS A 40 -5.94 -3.29 -3.55
CA LYS A 40 -6.68 -3.05 -2.30
C LYS A 40 -5.79 -2.95 -1.07
N LYS A 41 -4.68 -3.69 -1.03
CA LYS A 41 -3.86 -3.90 0.17
C LYS A 41 -2.40 -3.49 0.02
N GLY A 42 -1.93 -3.25 -1.20
CA GLY A 42 -0.53 -2.94 -1.50
C GLY A 42 -0.15 -1.47 -1.30
N GLN A 43 -0.99 -0.67 -0.64
CA GLN A 43 -0.66 0.71 -0.36
C GLN A 43 0.49 0.82 0.63
N LEU A 44 1.52 1.59 0.27
CA LEU A 44 2.75 1.78 1.03
C LEU A 44 2.68 3.10 1.79
N CYS A 45 2.62 3.00 3.12
CA CYS A 45 2.46 4.15 4.01
C CYS A 45 3.53 4.17 5.10
N LEU A 46 3.65 5.29 5.81
CA LEU A 46 4.68 5.52 6.82
C LEU A 46 4.47 4.76 8.14
N GLY A 47 3.27 4.26 8.39
CA GLY A 47 2.93 3.60 9.65
C GLY A 47 2.62 4.57 10.80
N LEU A 48 2.24 5.81 10.48
CA LEU A 48 1.91 6.83 11.49
C LEU A 48 0.65 6.50 12.28
N ALA A 49 -0.37 5.98 11.61
CA ALA A 49 -1.67 5.62 12.17
C ALA A 49 -2.22 6.68 13.15
N THR A 50 -2.19 7.96 12.75
CA THR A 50 -2.49 9.10 13.63
C THR A 50 -3.68 9.92 13.15
N LYS A 51 -4.28 10.66 14.09
CA LYS A 51 -5.24 11.73 13.78
C LYS A 51 -4.51 13.05 13.63
N TRP A 52 -5.00 13.88 12.74
CA TRP A 52 -4.51 15.25 12.58
C TRP A 52 -5.53 16.24 13.16
N PRO A 53 -5.08 17.35 13.77
CA PRO A 53 -3.68 17.76 13.98
C PRO A 53 -2.96 16.90 15.03
N VAL A 54 -1.61 16.94 14.99
CA VAL A 54 -0.74 16.27 15.98
C VAL A 54 -0.12 17.33 16.88
N ASP A 55 -0.39 17.22 18.17
CA ASP A 55 0.18 18.11 19.20
C ASP A 55 1.37 17.42 19.89
N LEU A 56 2.53 18.08 19.90
CA LEU A 56 3.72 17.61 20.60
C LEU A 56 4.14 18.62 21.66
N GLN A 57 4.33 18.15 22.89
CA GLN A 57 4.98 18.92 23.95
C GLN A 57 6.50 18.95 23.74
N ASP A 58 7.21 19.80 24.48
CA ASP A 58 8.69 19.88 24.40
C ASP A 58 9.34 18.53 24.74
N SER A 59 8.78 17.79 25.68
CA SER A 59 9.20 16.43 26.03
C SER A 59 9.14 15.43 24.86
N ASP A 60 8.22 15.65 23.94
CA ASP A 60 7.99 14.75 22.78
C ASP A 60 8.91 15.06 21.59
N ARG A 61 9.72 16.12 21.71
CA ARG A 61 10.58 16.64 20.64
C ARG A 61 12.07 16.54 20.95
N GLY A 62 12.44 15.98 22.10
CA GLY A 62 13.82 15.83 22.53
C GLY A 62 14.65 14.90 21.65
N PRO A 63 15.99 14.94 21.76
CA PRO A 63 16.88 14.04 21.06
C PRO A 63 16.51 12.57 21.31
N GLY A 64 16.42 11.77 20.25
CA GLY A 64 16.06 10.34 20.33
C GLY A 64 14.56 10.06 20.42
N ILE A 65 13.70 11.07 20.48
CA ILE A 65 12.25 10.89 20.45
C ILE A 65 11.80 10.71 18.99
N VAL A 66 11.34 9.51 18.67
CA VAL A 66 10.96 9.11 17.30
C VAL A 66 9.87 10.02 16.71
N ARG A 67 8.81 10.30 17.48
CA ARG A 67 7.67 11.08 16.99
C ARG A 67 8.05 12.53 16.63
N GLY A 68 8.89 13.16 17.44
CA GLY A 68 9.40 14.50 17.15
C GLY A 68 10.24 14.54 15.87
N SER A 69 11.15 13.56 15.70
CA SER A 69 11.98 13.46 14.50
C SER A 69 11.16 13.15 13.25
N GLN A 70 10.09 12.36 13.36
CA GLN A 70 9.16 12.07 12.27
C GLN A 70 8.43 13.33 11.81
N MET A 71 7.86 14.09 12.74
CA MET A 71 7.14 15.33 12.41
C MET A 71 8.08 16.38 11.78
N ALA A 72 9.27 16.55 12.34
CA ALA A 72 10.27 17.46 11.77
C ALA A 72 10.71 17.06 10.35
N ALA A 73 10.86 15.77 10.07
CA ALA A 73 11.18 15.29 8.73
C ALA A 73 10.04 15.54 7.72
N LEU A 74 8.79 15.33 8.12
CA LEU A 74 7.61 15.63 7.30
C LEU A 74 7.46 17.12 7.03
N GLU A 75 7.77 17.98 8.00
CA GLU A 75 7.75 19.44 7.83
C GLU A 75 8.82 19.90 6.85
N LYS A 76 10.02 19.34 6.95
CA LYS A 76 11.14 19.68 6.06
C LYS A 76 10.86 19.39 4.58
N VAL A 77 10.04 18.36 4.28
CA VAL A 77 9.60 18.04 2.92
C VAL A 77 8.26 18.67 2.55
N GLY A 78 7.70 19.53 3.41
CA GLY A 78 6.50 20.31 3.13
C GLY A 78 5.17 19.56 3.23
N LEU A 79 5.15 18.35 3.80
CA LEU A 79 3.92 17.57 3.97
C LEU A 79 3.10 18.04 5.17
N VAL A 80 3.75 18.60 6.18
CA VAL A 80 3.12 19.21 7.34
C VAL A 80 3.68 20.60 7.59
N ARG A 81 2.98 21.38 8.37
CA ARG A 81 3.45 22.67 8.93
C ARG A 81 3.18 22.67 10.42
N SER A 82 4.00 23.38 11.19
CA SER A 82 3.80 23.53 12.62
C SER A 82 3.57 24.98 13.04
N HIS A 83 2.92 25.15 14.19
CA HIS A 83 2.80 26.42 14.90
C HIS A 83 2.65 26.19 16.40
N GLU A 84 3.11 27.13 17.21
CA GLU A 84 2.91 27.09 18.66
C GLU A 84 1.45 27.41 19.01
N THR A 85 0.88 26.65 19.94
CA THR A 85 -0.47 26.86 20.46
C THR A 85 -0.60 26.27 21.86
N GLU A 86 -1.77 26.40 22.46
CA GLU A 86 -2.12 25.73 23.72
C GLU A 86 -3.23 24.72 23.49
N THR A 87 -3.17 23.60 24.20
CA THR A 87 -4.22 22.58 24.22
C THR A 87 -4.56 22.19 25.65
N GLU A 88 -5.77 21.70 25.89
CA GLU A 88 -6.16 21.19 27.18
C GLU A 88 -5.86 19.69 27.27
N VAL A 89 -5.15 19.30 28.32
CA VAL A 89 -4.83 17.90 28.62
C VAL A 89 -5.47 17.53 29.95
N THR A 90 -6.27 16.46 29.93
CA THR A 90 -6.82 15.87 31.15
C THR A 90 -5.83 14.87 31.71
N PRO A 91 -5.29 15.11 32.94
CA PRO A 91 -4.39 14.17 33.57
C PRO A 91 -5.06 12.82 33.83
N LEU A 92 -4.30 11.74 33.71
CA LEU A 92 -4.78 10.37 34.02
C LEU A 92 -5.22 10.19 35.49
N SER A 93 -4.76 11.07 36.35
CA SER A 93 -5.19 11.12 37.76
C SER A 93 -6.64 11.56 37.97
N GLY A 94 -7.35 11.99 36.93
CA GLY A 94 -8.70 12.57 37.03
C GLY A 94 -8.73 14.00 37.56
N ALA A 95 -7.58 14.69 37.67
CA ALA A 95 -7.53 16.11 37.99
C ALA A 95 -8.15 16.96 36.89
N ALA A 96 -8.49 18.23 37.19
CA ALA A 96 -9.03 19.16 36.20
C ALA A 96 -8.09 19.31 34.98
N PRO A 97 -8.65 19.52 33.77
CA PRO A 97 -7.86 19.79 32.59
C PRO A 97 -6.90 20.97 32.79
N VAL A 98 -5.69 20.83 32.29
CA VAL A 98 -4.65 21.87 32.35
C VAL A 98 -4.26 22.31 30.94
N LYS A 99 -4.07 23.59 30.74
CA LYS A 99 -3.53 24.14 29.48
C LYS A 99 -2.04 23.89 29.43
N VAL A 100 -1.58 23.28 28.33
CA VAL A 100 -0.19 23.02 28.04
C VAL A 100 0.20 23.64 26.70
N LYS A 101 1.41 24.18 26.61
CA LYS A 101 1.96 24.63 25.34
C LYS A 101 2.38 23.44 24.50
N VAL A 102 2.04 23.48 23.23
CA VAL A 102 2.34 22.44 22.25
C VAL A 102 2.79 23.05 20.93
N LEU A 103 3.58 22.31 20.20
CA LEU A 103 3.78 22.52 18.78
C LEU A 103 2.77 21.68 18.03
N ARG A 104 1.82 22.35 17.38
CA ARG A 104 0.75 21.70 16.61
C ARG A 104 1.18 21.53 15.17
N TYR A 105 1.15 20.28 14.71
CA TYR A 105 1.43 19.92 13.32
C TYR A 105 0.12 19.68 12.57
N GLU A 106 -0.01 20.27 11.40
CA GLU A 106 -1.16 20.13 10.49
C GLU A 106 -0.69 19.69 9.12
N LEU A 107 -1.52 18.92 8.42
CA LEU A 107 -1.25 18.60 7.01
C LEU A 107 -1.31 19.87 6.16
N THR A 108 -0.31 20.05 5.30
CA THR A 108 -0.37 21.03 4.21
C THR A 108 -1.30 20.54 3.10
N ASP A 109 -1.60 21.39 2.12
CA ASP A 109 -2.38 20.93 0.95
C ASP A 109 -1.62 19.88 0.14
N ASP A 110 -0.29 19.91 0.12
CA ASP A 110 0.53 18.85 -0.47
C ASP A 110 0.48 17.57 0.38
N GLY A 111 0.56 17.68 1.71
CA GLY A 111 0.44 16.54 2.61
C GLY A 111 -0.91 15.82 2.51
N LYS A 112 -2.00 16.55 2.32
CA LYS A 112 -3.35 15.99 2.13
C LYS A 112 -3.46 15.11 0.89
N LYS A 113 -2.66 15.34 -0.16
CA LYS A 113 -2.65 14.50 -1.38
C LYS A 113 -2.17 13.08 -1.11
N PHE A 114 -1.34 12.90 -0.09
CA PHE A 114 -0.76 11.62 0.31
C PHE A 114 -1.44 11.01 1.55
N TYR A 115 -2.31 11.77 2.21
CA TYR A 115 -3.00 11.33 3.41
C TYR A 115 -4.17 10.43 3.07
N GLN A 116 -4.22 9.28 3.76
CA GLN A 116 -5.30 8.32 3.64
C GLN A 116 -5.86 7.98 5.01
N GLU A 117 -7.15 8.21 5.17
CA GLU A 117 -7.88 7.93 6.39
C GLU A 117 -8.51 6.54 6.31
N LYS A 118 -8.39 5.79 7.40
CA LYS A 118 -8.98 4.46 7.53
C LYS A 118 -9.72 4.37 8.87
N GLU A 119 -10.88 3.75 8.85
CA GLU A 119 -11.53 3.35 10.09
C GLU A 119 -10.71 2.22 10.74
N ALA A 120 -10.42 2.37 12.01
CA ALA A 120 -9.77 1.37 12.84
C ALA A 120 -10.63 1.09 14.08
N ALA A 121 -10.54 -0.12 14.63
CA ALA A 121 -11.13 -0.41 15.91
C ALA A 121 -10.30 0.29 17.00
N GLY A 122 -10.95 1.10 17.83
CA GLY A 122 -10.34 1.68 19.03
C GLY A 122 -10.23 0.66 20.15
N LEU A 123 -9.59 1.06 21.27
CA LEU A 123 -9.25 0.19 22.42
C LEU A 123 -10.47 -0.50 23.06
N ILE A 124 -11.65 0.08 22.97
CA ILE A 124 -12.90 -0.46 23.55
C ILE A 124 -13.95 -0.76 22.47
N GLY A 125 -13.49 -1.05 21.24
CA GLY A 125 -14.36 -1.47 20.15
C GLY A 125 -15.09 -0.35 19.41
N GLN A 126 -14.93 0.94 19.82
CA GLN A 126 -15.44 2.07 19.06
C GLN A 126 -14.67 2.20 17.72
N LYS A 127 -15.37 2.70 16.71
CA LYS A 127 -14.71 3.07 15.46
C LYS A 127 -13.89 4.36 15.66
N GLU A 128 -12.63 4.29 15.33
CA GLU A 128 -11.75 5.46 15.30
C GLU A 128 -11.25 5.69 13.88
N SER A 129 -11.29 6.95 13.45
CA SER A 129 -10.61 7.33 12.21
C SER A 129 -9.15 7.61 12.52
N ARG A 130 -8.26 6.89 11.83
CA ARG A 130 -6.81 7.11 11.87
C ARG A 130 -6.31 7.13 10.45
N GLY A 131 -5.40 8.04 10.16
CA GLY A 131 -4.85 8.13 8.83
C GLY A 131 -3.35 7.95 8.80
N ASP A 132 -2.86 7.79 7.61
CA ASP A 132 -1.44 7.62 7.34
C ASP A 132 -1.04 8.41 6.09
N ILE A 133 0.23 8.74 5.97
CA ILE A 133 0.79 9.36 4.78
C ILE A 133 1.41 8.25 3.92
N CYS A 134 0.91 8.10 2.70
CA CYS A 134 1.27 7.00 1.83
C CYS A 134 2.15 7.47 0.68
N PHE A 135 3.21 6.72 0.37
CA PHE A 135 4.25 7.12 -0.56
C PHE A 135 4.25 6.36 -1.88
N GLY A 136 3.34 5.39 -2.05
CA GLY A 136 3.24 4.63 -3.29
C GLY A 136 2.29 3.46 -3.18
N GLN A 137 2.18 2.73 -4.28
CA GLN A 137 1.35 1.54 -4.43
C GLN A 137 2.22 0.38 -4.90
N GLN A 138 2.25 -0.70 -4.13
CA GLN A 138 2.91 -1.93 -4.56
C GLN A 138 2.07 -2.60 -5.65
N ALA A 139 2.74 -3.05 -6.71
CA ALA A 139 2.17 -3.83 -7.79
C ALA A 139 3.11 -5.00 -8.13
N LEU A 140 2.58 -6.08 -8.67
CA LEU A 140 3.37 -7.20 -9.17
C LEU A 140 4.22 -6.72 -10.34
N ASP A 141 5.50 -7.05 -10.32
CA ASP A 141 6.44 -6.79 -11.40
C ASP A 141 6.61 -8.05 -12.28
N SER A 142 7.13 -9.13 -11.69
CA SER A 142 7.29 -10.40 -12.40
C SER A 142 7.09 -11.61 -11.48
N VAL A 143 6.51 -12.67 -12.02
CA VAL A 143 6.39 -13.97 -11.31
C VAL A 143 7.74 -14.68 -11.37
N THR A 144 8.21 -15.14 -10.22
CA THR A 144 9.48 -15.87 -10.12
C THR A 144 9.27 -17.38 -9.94
N LYS A 145 8.18 -17.78 -9.29
CA LYS A 145 7.85 -19.18 -9.01
C LYS A 145 6.38 -19.33 -8.64
N THR A 146 5.82 -20.52 -8.86
CA THR A 146 4.53 -20.94 -8.33
C THR A 146 4.68 -22.29 -7.62
N GLU A 147 3.92 -22.50 -6.55
CA GLU A 147 3.84 -23.78 -5.82
C GLU A 147 2.37 -24.20 -5.68
N GLY A 148 2.08 -25.46 -5.94
CA GLY A 148 0.74 -26.01 -5.94
C GLY A 148 0.24 -26.36 -7.35
N PRO A 149 -1.09 -26.57 -7.55
CA PRO A 149 -2.11 -26.49 -6.50
C PRO A 149 -2.06 -27.64 -5.50
N ILE A 150 -2.34 -27.35 -4.25
CA ILE A 150 -2.54 -28.33 -3.19
C ILE A 150 -4.00 -28.34 -2.72
N ALA A 151 -4.51 -29.50 -2.30
CA ALA A 151 -5.83 -29.59 -1.69
C ALA A 151 -5.74 -29.28 -0.20
N VAL A 152 -6.53 -28.31 0.27
CA VAL A 152 -6.66 -27.93 1.68
C VAL A 152 -8.15 -28.01 2.04
N GLY A 153 -8.57 -29.09 2.61
CA GLY A 153 -9.99 -29.40 2.79
C GLY A 153 -10.71 -29.56 1.44
N ASP A 154 -11.75 -28.76 1.25
CA ASP A 154 -12.56 -28.67 0.02
C ASP A 154 -12.03 -27.63 -0.99
N LYS A 155 -10.93 -26.94 -0.66
CA LYS A 155 -10.35 -25.87 -1.47
C LYS A 155 -9.06 -26.31 -2.15
N LYS A 156 -8.72 -25.61 -3.23
CA LYS A 156 -7.40 -25.68 -3.86
C LYS A 156 -6.64 -24.40 -3.56
N GLU A 157 -5.39 -24.54 -3.17
CA GLU A 157 -4.52 -23.41 -2.82
C GLU A 157 -3.23 -23.43 -3.64
N MET A 158 -2.73 -22.26 -3.94
CA MET A 158 -1.44 -22.02 -4.59
C MET A 158 -0.68 -20.90 -3.89
N THR A 159 0.64 -20.96 -3.98
CA THR A 159 1.51 -19.84 -3.60
C THR A 159 2.19 -19.30 -4.84
N LEU A 160 2.02 -18.00 -5.08
CA LEU A 160 2.72 -17.24 -6.11
C LEU A 160 3.89 -16.51 -5.46
N TYR A 161 5.09 -16.66 -6.02
CA TYR A 161 6.28 -15.88 -5.67
C TYR A 161 6.53 -14.85 -6.75
N TYR A 162 6.77 -13.62 -6.38
CA TYR A 162 6.90 -12.51 -7.33
C TYR A 162 7.86 -11.43 -6.84
N THR A 163 8.45 -10.70 -7.78
CA THR A 163 9.05 -9.39 -7.51
C THR A 163 8.00 -8.30 -7.65
N TYR A 164 8.24 -7.16 -7.03
CA TYR A 164 7.30 -6.05 -7.07
C TYR A 164 7.93 -4.78 -7.64
N LYS A 165 7.08 -3.91 -8.18
CA LYS A 165 7.36 -2.52 -8.48
C LYS A 165 6.55 -1.61 -7.56
N ILE A 166 6.93 -0.34 -7.48
CA ILE A 166 6.15 0.69 -6.79
C ILE A 166 5.61 1.65 -7.84
N GLU A 167 4.30 1.72 -7.93
CA GLU A 167 3.61 2.70 -8.75
C GLU A 167 3.38 3.99 -7.94
N ASN A 168 3.45 5.14 -8.63
CA ASN A 168 3.25 6.46 -8.04
C ASN A 168 4.14 6.73 -6.81
N LEU A 169 5.41 6.27 -6.85
CA LEU A 169 6.37 6.53 -5.78
C LEU A 169 6.58 8.04 -5.62
N ALA A 170 6.21 8.56 -4.47
CA ALA A 170 6.36 9.97 -4.14
C ALA A 170 7.84 10.35 -4.00
N ASP A 171 8.27 11.45 -4.62
CA ASP A 171 9.66 11.88 -4.60
C ASP A 171 10.18 12.20 -3.19
N TRP A 172 9.33 12.72 -2.32
CA TRP A 172 9.68 13.00 -0.93
C TRP A 172 10.10 11.73 -0.16
N ALA A 173 9.63 10.54 -0.53
CA ALA A 173 10.03 9.27 0.09
C ALA A 173 11.51 8.91 -0.14
N LYS A 174 12.15 9.52 -1.14
CA LYS A 174 13.58 9.37 -1.41
C LYS A 174 14.45 10.35 -0.60
N ASN A 175 13.84 11.31 0.11
CA ASN A 175 14.56 12.27 0.91
C ASN A 175 15.29 11.58 2.08
N PRO A 176 16.60 11.84 2.30
CA PRO A 176 17.37 11.17 3.36
C PRO A 176 16.86 11.41 4.78
N ASP A 177 16.26 12.56 5.06
CA ASP A 177 15.70 12.86 6.38
C ASP A 177 14.42 12.05 6.62
N ILE A 178 13.58 11.86 5.59
CA ILE A 178 12.42 10.97 5.64
C ILE A 178 12.87 9.53 5.85
N GLN A 179 13.85 9.05 5.08
CA GLN A 179 14.34 7.68 5.22
C GLN A 179 14.98 7.40 6.57
N ARG A 180 15.60 8.41 7.19
CA ARG A 180 16.14 8.30 8.56
C ARG A 180 15.03 8.27 9.61
N ALA A 181 13.99 9.09 9.46
CA ALA A 181 12.85 9.15 10.38
C ALA A 181 11.89 7.96 10.24
N PHE A 182 11.84 7.37 9.05
CA PHE A 182 11.00 6.22 8.70
C PHE A 182 11.82 5.10 8.03
N PRO A 183 12.65 4.38 8.79
CA PRO A 183 13.63 3.45 8.22
C PRO A 183 13.01 2.29 7.42
N GLY A 184 11.74 1.97 7.63
CA GLY A 184 11.01 0.96 6.85
C GLY A 184 10.84 1.29 5.36
N ILE A 185 10.97 2.56 4.96
CA ILE A 185 10.91 2.97 3.55
C ILE A 185 12.10 2.41 2.75
N VAL A 186 13.29 2.41 3.33
CA VAL A 186 14.55 2.08 2.65
C VAL A 186 14.52 0.65 2.07
N PRO A 187 14.25 -0.41 2.85
CA PRO A 187 14.19 -1.76 2.30
C PRO A 187 13.06 -1.93 1.28
N THR A 188 11.93 -1.23 1.47
CA THR A 188 10.81 -1.27 0.53
C THR A 188 11.19 -0.69 -0.83
N ILE A 189 11.86 0.47 -0.89
CA ILE A 189 12.29 1.08 -2.15
C ILE A 189 13.43 0.27 -2.79
N ASN A 190 14.42 -0.16 -2.01
CA ASN A 190 15.59 -0.90 -2.50
C ASN A 190 15.25 -2.33 -2.95
N GLY A 191 14.16 -2.89 -2.48
CA GLY A 191 13.66 -4.22 -2.82
C GLY A 191 12.95 -4.30 -4.18
N VAL A 192 12.63 -3.15 -4.81
CA VAL A 192 11.96 -3.11 -6.11
C VAL A 192 12.73 -3.92 -7.15
N GLY A 193 12.06 -4.85 -7.83
CA GLY A 193 12.60 -5.74 -8.85
C GLY A 193 13.62 -6.77 -8.33
N LYS A 194 13.84 -6.86 -7.01
CA LYS A 194 14.86 -7.72 -6.39
C LYS A 194 14.31 -8.62 -5.29
N ALA A 195 13.53 -8.05 -4.39
CA ALA A 195 12.96 -8.80 -3.27
C ALA A 195 11.81 -9.69 -3.78
N THR A 196 11.89 -10.95 -3.45
CA THR A 196 10.82 -11.91 -3.74
C THR A 196 9.82 -11.92 -2.58
N LEU A 197 8.58 -11.66 -2.91
CA LEU A 197 7.42 -11.77 -2.02
C LEU A 197 6.61 -13.00 -2.39
N ASN A 198 5.70 -13.41 -1.52
CA ASN A 198 4.75 -14.46 -1.83
C ASN A 198 3.33 -14.03 -1.53
N GLN A 199 2.37 -14.62 -2.26
CA GLN A 199 0.95 -14.45 -2.08
C GLN A 199 0.26 -15.80 -2.14
N ASN A 200 -0.50 -16.11 -1.11
CA ASN A 200 -1.35 -17.28 -1.10
C ASN A 200 -2.66 -16.97 -1.85
N LEU A 201 -3.07 -17.93 -2.68
CA LEU A 201 -4.23 -17.84 -3.54
C LEU A 201 -5.11 -19.06 -3.30
N THR A 202 -6.41 -18.85 -3.22
CA THR A 202 -7.41 -19.90 -3.08
C THR A 202 -8.31 -19.90 -4.31
N LEU A 203 -8.62 -21.08 -4.85
CA LEU A 203 -9.59 -21.22 -5.92
C LEU A 203 -11.00 -21.14 -5.35
N THR A 204 -11.76 -20.17 -5.85
CA THR A 204 -13.17 -19.91 -5.53
C THR A 204 -14.06 -20.12 -6.76
N ASP A 205 -15.36 -19.94 -6.62
CA ASP A 205 -16.30 -19.94 -7.76
C ASP A 205 -16.05 -18.76 -8.73
N GLN A 206 -15.36 -17.72 -8.27
CA GLN A 206 -14.98 -16.56 -9.08
C GLN A 206 -13.62 -16.70 -9.77
N GLY A 207 -12.90 -17.78 -9.50
CA GLY A 207 -11.54 -18.06 -9.94
C GLY A 207 -10.54 -17.98 -8.79
N TRP A 208 -9.27 -17.75 -9.10
CA TRP A 208 -8.24 -17.58 -8.09
C TRP A 208 -8.37 -16.23 -7.38
N GLU A 209 -8.32 -16.25 -6.05
CA GLU A 209 -8.38 -15.06 -5.20
C GLU A 209 -7.23 -15.07 -4.18
N ALA A 210 -6.58 -13.93 -4.01
CA ALA A 210 -5.54 -13.70 -3.00
C ALA A 210 -6.17 -13.36 -1.64
N GLN A 211 -5.58 -13.90 -0.56
CA GLN A 211 -6.05 -13.73 0.82
C GLN A 211 -5.15 -12.80 1.61
#